data_c160b6df5a109d930845ff0677d891f6
#
_entry.id   c160b6df5a109d930845ff0677d891f6
#
_cell.length_a   1.000
_cell.length_b   1.000
_cell.length_c   1.000
_cell.angle_alpha   90.00
_cell.angle_beta   90.00
_cell.angle_gamma   90.00
#
_symmetry.space_group_name_H-M   'P 1'
#
loop_
_entity.id
_entity.type
_entity.pdbx_description
1 polymer ?
#
loop_
_entity_poly.entity_id
_entity_poly.type
_entity_poly.pdbx_seq_one_letter_code
_entity_poly.pdbx_strand_id
1 'polypeptide(L)'
;EGLAEDILGESGNIAVAAAAMARLDFASALASLAVEQRYARPRLDGSQTFIIEGGRHPVVAAALEAQGNSGFVANDCDLSQDQRLWIVTGPNMAGKSTFLRQNALIAVLAQMGSYVPADSAHIGVIDRLFSRVGAADDLARGRSTFMVEMVETAAIVNQATERSLVILDEIGRGTATYDGLSIAWVTVEHLHESN
;
A
#
# COMPACT_ATOMS: atom_id res chain seq x y z
N GLU A 1 34.17 -28.25 25.16
CA GLU A 1 34.56 -28.29 23.72
C GLU A 1 33.68 -29.24 22.92
N GLY A 2 33.40 -30.49 23.34
CA GLY A 2 32.62 -31.49 22.61
C GLY A 2 31.19 -31.03 22.27
N LEU A 3 30.42 -30.44 23.22
CA LEU A 3 29.05 -30.00 22.96
C LEU A 3 28.95 -28.89 21.88
N ALA A 4 29.92 -28.00 21.82
CA ALA A 4 29.96 -26.97 20.81
C ALA A 4 30.25 -27.53 19.40
N GLU A 5 31.13 -28.55 19.35
CA GLU A 5 31.44 -29.28 18.11
C GLU A 5 30.26 -30.09 17.62
N ASP A 6 29.54 -30.75 18.51
CA ASP A 6 28.32 -31.49 18.20
C ASP A 6 27.22 -30.53 17.62
N ILE A 7 27.00 -29.38 18.25
CA ILE A 7 26.04 -28.37 17.76
C ILE A 7 26.47 -27.82 16.41
N LEU A 8 27.75 -27.53 16.20
CA LEU A 8 28.27 -27.07 14.91
C LEU A 8 28.12 -28.13 13.83
N GLY A 9 28.31 -29.40 14.17
CA GLY A 9 28.10 -30.51 13.24
C GLY A 9 26.65 -30.62 12.75
N GLU A 10 25.69 -30.27 13.60
CA GLU A 10 24.25 -30.26 13.28
C GLU A 10 23.71 -28.93 12.79
N SER A 11 24.56 -27.92 12.59
CA SER A 11 24.14 -26.56 12.24
C SER A 11 23.25 -26.50 11.00
N GLY A 12 23.49 -27.35 10.00
CA GLY A 12 22.66 -27.44 8.79
C GLY A 12 21.24 -27.92 9.08
N ASN A 13 21.09 -28.97 9.90
CA ASN A 13 19.79 -29.53 10.29
C ASN A 13 19.02 -28.52 11.17
N ILE A 14 19.72 -27.85 12.08
CA ILE A 14 19.15 -26.78 12.92
C ILE A 14 18.64 -25.64 12.07
N ALA A 15 19.40 -25.18 11.07
CA ALA A 15 19.00 -24.12 10.17
C ALA A 15 17.75 -24.49 9.35
N VAL A 16 17.67 -25.71 8.83
CA VAL A 16 16.50 -26.22 8.10
C VAL A 16 15.27 -26.27 9.01
N ALA A 17 15.42 -26.79 10.23
CA ALA A 17 14.32 -26.83 11.19
C ALA A 17 13.84 -25.45 11.59
N ALA A 18 14.76 -24.52 11.87
CA ALA A 18 14.44 -23.12 12.17
C ALA A 18 13.68 -22.43 11.03
N ALA A 19 14.12 -22.65 9.78
CA ALA A 19 13.44 -22.10 8.61
C ALA A 19 12.03 -22.69 8.42
N ALA A 20 11.85 -23.99 8.68
CA ALA A 20 10.53 -24.61 8.64
C ALA A 20 9.59 -24.06 9.72
N MET A 21 10.09 -23.93 10.95
CA MET A 21 9.33 -23.34 12.07
C MET A 21 8.93 -21.89 11.79
N ALA A 22 9.85 -21.07 11.25
CA ALA A 22 9.56 -19.68 10.89
C ALA A 22 8.47 -19.57 9.82
N ARG A 23 8.45 -20.49 8.83
CA ARG A 23 7.37 -20.53 7.83
C ARG A 23 6.02 -20.90 8.43
N LEU A 24 6.00 -21.87 9.34
CA LEU A 24 4.78 -22.28 10.03
C LEU A 24 4.25 -21.16 10.93
N ASP A 25 5.12 -20.51 11.68
CA ASP A 25 4.77 -19.39 12.55
C ASP A 25 4.20 -18.23 11.75
N PHE A 26 4.88 -17.83 10.68
CA PHE A 26 4.40 -16.78 9.76
C PHE A 26 3.03 -17.11 9.15
N ALA A 27 2.86 -18.33 8.62
CA ALA A 27 1.60 -18.75 8.02
C ALA A 27 0.47 -18.82 9.06
N SER A 28 0.76 -19.30 10.27
CA SER A 28 -0.20 -19.36 11.38
C SER A 28 -0.63 -17.95 11.83
N ALA A 29 0.33 -17.04 11.97
CA ALA A 29 0.03 -15.64 12.34
C ALA A 29 -0.87 -14.94 11.32
N LEU A 30 -0.56 -15.08 10.03
CA LEU A 30 -1.40 -14.53 8.96
C LEU A 30 -2.77 -15.18 8.88
N ALA A 31 -2.87 -16.50 9.12
CA ALA A 31 -4.15 -17.20 9.15
C ALA A 31 -5.02 -16.76 10.33
N SER A 32 -4.44 -16.61 11.52
CA SER A 32 -5.14 -16.09 12.69
C SER A 32 -5.66 -14.68 12.44
N LEU A 33 -4.81 -13.80 11.93
CA LEU A 33 -5.21 -12.43 11.56
C LEU A 33 -6.36 -12.42 10.55
N ALA A 34 -6.29 -13.29 9.54
CA ALA A 34 -7.33 -13.37 8.50
C ALA A 34 -8.69 -13.79 9.08
N VAL A 35 -8.70 -14.75 10.01
CA VAL A 35 -9.92 -15.21 10.68
C VAL A 35 -10.47 -14.13 11.62
N GLU A 36 -9.63 -13.59 12.49
CA GLU A 36 -10.02 -12.60 13.49
C GLU A 36 -10.56 -11.32 12.84
N GLN A 37 -9.90 -10.85 11.78
CA GLN A 37 -10.24 -9.60 11.09
C GLN A 37 -11.14 -9.78 9.88
N ARG A 38 -11.60 -11.01 9.62
CA ARG A 38 -12.49 -11.32 8.47
C ARG A 38 -11.90 -10.84 7.14
N TYR A 39 -10.64 -11.20 6.88
CA TYR A 39 -9.96 -10.89 5.64
C TYR A 39 -10.30 -11.93 4.56
N ALA A 40 -10.39 -11.48 3.31
CA ALA A 40 -10.64 -12.35 2.17
C ALA A 40 -9.32 -12.76 1.48
N ARG A 41 -9.34 -13.92 0.83
CA ARG A 41 -8.20 -14.38 0.02
C ARG A 41 -8.16 -13.60 -1.31
N PRO A 42 -7.11 -12.81 -1.60
CA PRO A 42 -7.01 -12.11 -2.87
C PRO A 42 -6.69 -13.08 -4.01
N ARG A 43 -7.19 -12.76 -5.21
CA ARG A 43 -6.72 -13.36 -6.46
C ARG A 43 -5.55 -12.52 -6.97
N LEU A 44 -4.40 -13.18 -7.21
CA LEU A 44 -3.24 -12.55 -7.83
C LEU A 44 -2.94 -13.22 -9.16
N ASP A 45 -2.66 -12.43 -10.19
CA ASP A 45 -2.25 -12.94 -11.51
C ASP A 45 -1.36 -11.93 -12.26
N GLY A 46 -0.99 -12.27 -13.50
CA GLY A 46 -0.14 -11.43 -14.35
C GLY A 46 -0.88 -10.30 -15.08
N SER A 47 -2.17 -10.06 -14.79
CA SER A 47 -2.94 -8.96 -15.39
C SER A 47 -2.53 -7.60 -14.85
N GLN A 48 -3.15 -6.54 -15.36
CA GLN A 48 -3.06 -5.17 -14.81
C GLN A 48 -4.34 -4.81 -14.02
N THR A 49 -5.11 -5.80 -13.61
CA THR A 49 -6.35 -5.60 -12.88
C THR A 49 -6.06 -5.13 -11.46
N PHE A 50 -6.83 -4.16 -10.98
CA PHE A 50 -6.81 -3.72 -9.59
C PHE A 50 -8.24 -3.45 -9.14
N ILE A 51 -8.91 -4.51 -8.69
CA ILE A 51 -10.31 -4.48 -8.25
C ILE A 51 -10.37 -4.91 -6.79
N ILE A 52 -10.97 -4.09 -5.96
CA ILE A 52 -11.20 -4.34 -4.54
C ILE A 52 -12.67 -4.04 -4.26
N GLU A 53 -13.38 -4.99 -3.70
CA GLU A 53 -14.76 -4.85 -3.26
C GLU A 53 -14.82 -4.88 -1.74
N GLY A 54 -15.55 -3.96 -1.13
CA GLY A 54 -15.70 -3.89 0.31
C GLY A 54 -14.38 -3.66 1.06
N GLY A 55 -13.45 -2.92 0.47
CA GLY A 55 -12.14 -2.64 1.07
C GLY A 55 -12.25 -1.86 2.37
N ARG A 56 -11.40 -2.19 3.35
CA ARG A 56 -11.32 -1.55 4.67
C ARG A 56 -9.90 -1.17 5.01
N HIS A 57 -9.71 -0.03 5.66
CA HIS A 57 -8.39 0.34 6.16
C HIS A 57 -8.05 -0.49 7.40
N PRO A 58 -7.04 -1.39 7.41
CA PRO A 58 -6.84 -2.37 8.47
C PRO A 58 -6.72 -1.74 9.86
N VAL A 59 -5.96 -0.66 9.98
CA VAL A 59 -5.72 0.00 11.28
C VAL A 59 -6.94 0.79 11.74
N VAL A 60 -7.58 1.55 10.83
CA VAL A 60 -8.73 2.39 11.19
C VAL A 60 -9.94 1.52 11.52
N ALA A 61 -10.18 0.48 10.74
CA ALA A 61 -11.29 -0.45 11.00
C ALA A 61 -11.14 -1.13 12.37
N ALA A 62 -9.94 -1.65 12.67
CA ALA A 62 -9.67 -2.27 13.97
C ALA A 62 -9.80 -1.27 15.14
N ALA A 63 -9.35 -0.03 14.96
CA ALA A 63 -9.47 1.00 15.99
C ALA A 63 -10.93 1.39 16.27
N LEU A 64 -11.76 1.49 15.24
CA LEU A 64 -13.20 1.77 15.38
C LEU A 64 -13.94 0.62 16.09
N GLU A 65 -13.61 -0.63 15.70
CA GLU A 65 -14.19 -1.82 16.34
C GLU A 65 -13.82 -1.91 17.82
N ALA A 66 -12.56 -1.64 18.17
CA ALA A 66 -12.11 -1.61 19.56
C ALA A 66 -12.77 -0.51 20.41
N GLN A 67 -13.22 0.58 19.79
CA GLN A 67 -13.95 1.66 20.46
C GLN A 67 -15.47 1.41 20.55
N GLY A 68 -15.97 0.30 20.02
CA GLY A 68 -17.40 -0.01 19.99
C GLY A 68 -18.21 0.90 19.06
N ASN A 69 -17.55 1.61 18.15
CA ASN A 69 -18.21 2.47 17.17
C ASN A 69 -18.86 1.65 16.04
N SER A 70 -19.90 2.23 15.42
CA SER A 70 -20.47 1.70 14.19
C SER A 70 -19.35 1.52 13.16
N GLY A 71 -19.13 0.31 12.67
CA GLY A 71 -17.98 -0.13 11.92
C GLY A 71 -17.48 0.79 10.80
N PHE A 72 -16.30 0.49 10.28
CA PHE A 72 -15.71 1.17 9.14
C PHE A 72 -16.62 1.05 7.90
N VAL A 73 -16.87 2.16 7.21
CA VAL A 73 -17.60 2.14 5.94
C VAL A 73 -16.66 1.59 4.87
N ALA A 74 -16.97 0.41 4.37
CA ALA A 74 -16.20 -0.23 3.32
C ALA A 74 -16.29 0.54 2.00
N ASN A 75 -15.23 0.47 1.19
CA ASN A 75 -15.13 1.19 -0.08
C ASN A 75 -14.61 0.27 -1.17
N ASP A 76 -15.19 0.41 -2.36
CA ASP A 76 -14.73 -0.29 -3.55
C ASP A 76 -13.66 0.54 -4.28
N CYS A 77 -12.78 -0.14 -5.01
CA CYS A 77 -11.82 0.46 -5.92
C CYS A 77 -11.69 -0.40 -7.17
N ASP A 78 -11.92 0.19 -8.32
CA ASP A 78 -11.76 -0.48 -9.62
C ASP A 78 -10.86 0.36 -10.53
N LEU A 79 -9.59 -0.06 -10.66
CA LEU A 79 -8.63 0.46 -11.62
C LEU A 79 -8.37 -0.66 -12.65
N SER A 80 -9.40 -1.07 -13.37
CA SER A 80 -9.31 -2.01 -14.48
C SER A 80 -8.92 -1.32 -15.79
N GLN A 81 -8.77 -2.09 -16.87
CA GLN A 81 -8.18 -1.63 -18.14
C GLN A 81 -8.74 -0.32 -18.71
N ASP A 82 -10.01 -0.02 -18.44
CA ASP A 82 -10.69 1.18 -18.97
C ASP A 82 -10.67 2.36 -17.97
N GLN A 83 -10.26 2.14 -16.72
CA GLN A 83 -10.27 3.14 -15.64
C GLN A 83 -8.96 3.13 -14.85
N ARG A 84 -7.86 3.40 -15.51
CA ARG A 84 -6.52 3.34 -14.90
C ARG A 84 -6.20 4.51 -13.96
N LEU A 85 -7.04 5.53 -13.93
CA LEU A 85 -6.86 6.74 -13.13
C LEU A 85 -8.14 7.12 -12.39
N TRP A 86 -8.01 7.34 -11.09
CA TRP A 86 -9.06 7.91 -10.26
C TRP A 86 -8.63 9.26 -9.68
N ILE A 87 -9.45 10.29 -9.86
CA ILE A 87 -9.31 11.58 -9.19
C ILE A 87 -10.29 11.61 -8.02
N VAL A 88 -9.75 11.48 -6.81
CA VAL A 88 -10.55 11.42 -5.58
C VAL A 88 -10.73 12.83 -5.03
N THR A 89 -11.96 13.35 -5.05
CA THR A 89 -12.30 14.68 -4.55
C THR A 89 -13.22 14.59 -3.32
N GLY A 90 -13.34 15.67 -2.58
CA GLY A 90 -14.23 15.75 -1.42
C GLY A 90 -13.70 16.68 -0.35
N PRO A 91 -14.50 16.97 0.69
CA PRO A 91 -14.10 17.85 1.79
C PRO A 91 -12.91 17.28 2.59
N ASN A 92 -12.21 18.16 3.31
CA ASN A 92 -11.18 17.72 4.24
C ASN A 92 -11.79 16.85 5.33
N MET A 93 -11.04 15.86 5.83
CA MET A 93 -11.47 14.87 6.82
C MET A 93 -12.57 13.90 6.36
N ALA A 94 -12.93 13.89 5.07
CA ALA A 94 -13.91 12.94 4.51
C ALA A 94 -13.33 11.53 4.25
N GLY A 95 -12.10 11.26 4.65
CA GLY A 95 -11.49 9.94 4.51
C GLY A 95 -10.71 9.72 3.21
N LYS A 96 -10.48 10.75 2.37
CA LYS A 96 -9.70 10.61 1.11
C LYS A 96 -8.36 9.92 1.32
N SER A 97 -7.52 10.45 2.20
CA SER A 97 -6.20 9.88 2.49
C SER A 97 -6.30 8.49 3.13
N THR A 98 -7.35 8.21 3.90
CA THR A 98 -7.63 6.88 4.46
C THR A 98 -7.93 5.89 3.33
N PHE A 99 -8.75 6.26 2.35
CA PHE A 99 -9.06 5.46 1.17
C PHE A 99 -7.81 5.17 0.33
N LEU A 100 -6.97 6.18 0.07
CA LEU A 100 -5.73 6.01 -0.68
C LEU A 100 -4.77 5.03 0.01
N ARG A 101 -4.56 5.23 1.32
CA ARG A 101 -3.71 4.34 2.13
C ARG A 101 -4.27 2.93 2.25
N GLN A 102 -5.59 2.77 2.35
CA GLN A 102 -6.29 1.49 2.34
C GLN A 102 -5.88 0.66 1.13
N ASN A 103 -5.98 1.22 -0.07
CA ASN A 103 -5.66 0.53 -1.32
C ASN A 103 -4.16 0.16 -1.40
N ALA A 104 -3.27 1.03 -0.95
CA ALA A 104 -1.84 0.74 -0.83
C ALA A 104 -1.57 -0.46 0.10
N LEU A 105 -2.18 -0.45 1.29
CA LEU A 105 -1.99 -1.52 2.27
C LEU A 105 -2.58 -2.85 1.79
N ILE A 106 -3.73 -2.84 1.14
CA ILE A 106 -4.33 -4.03 0.53
C ILE A 106 -3.40 -4.62 -0.53
N ALA A 107 -2.82 -3.78 -1.41
CA ALA A 107 -1.87 -4.22 -2.42
C ALA A 107 -0.61 -4.87 -1.80
N VAL A 108 -0.03 -4.26 -0.76
CA VAL A 108 1.13 -4.80 -0.04
C VAL A 108 0.78 -6.13 0.62
N LEU A 109 -0.33 -6.20 1.36
CA LEU A 109 -0.77 -7.44 2.02
C LEU A 109 -1.00 -8.55 1.01
N ALA A 110 -1.66 -8.28 -0.11
CA ALA A 110 -1.90 -9.26 -1.16
C ALA A 110 -0.58 -9.82 -1.71
N GLN A 111 0.38 -8.97 -2.06
CA GLN A 111 1.65 -9.38 -2.66
C GLN A 111 2.61 -10.05 -1.69
N MET A 112 2.51 -9.80 -0.38
CA MET A 112 3.27 -10.55 0.61
C MET A 112 2.69 -11.94 0.92
N GLY A 113 1.56 -12.31 0.29
CA GLY A 113 0.90 -13.60 0.46
C GLY A 113 -0.12 -13.66 1.59
N SER A 114 -0.53 -12.53 2.13
CA SER A 114 -1.57 -12.41 3.15
C SER A 114 -2.97 -12.39 2.53
N TYR A 115 -3.97 -12.70 3.34
CA TYR A 115 -5.36 -12.29 3.12
C TYR A 115 -5.48 -10.78 3.30
N VAL A 116 -6.51 -10.16 2.73
CA VAL A 116 -6.68 -8.71 2.67
C VAL A 116 -7.97 -8.24 3.34
N PRO A 117 -8.00 -7.04 3.92
CA PRO A 117 -9.19 -6.46 4.53
C PRO A 117 -10.18 -5.96 3.47
N ALA A 118 -10.84 -6.89 2.80
CA ALA A 118 -11.83 -6.65 1.77
C ALA A 118 -12.84 -7.81 1.73
N ASP A 119 -13.94 -7.64 1.03
CA ASP A 119 -14.88 -8.72 0.75
C ASP A 119 -14.38 -9.59 -0.41
N SER A 120 -13.79 -8.95 -1.42
CA SER A 120 -13.03 -9.59 -2.49
C SER A 120 -11.91 -8.69 -2.99
N ALA A 121 -10.85 -9.28 -3.59
CA ALA A 121 -9.81 -8.54 -4.27
C ALA A 121 -9.22 -9.35 -5.43
N HIS A 122 -9.09 -8.69 -6.59
CA HIS A 122 -8.37 -9.22 -7.75
C HIS A 122 -7.31 -8.19 -8.16
N ILE A 123 -6.05 -8.54 -7.97
CA ILE A 123 -4.92 -7.63 -8.13
C ILE A 123 -3.89 -8.27 -9.04
N GLY A 124 -3.55 -7.61 -10.13
CA GLY A 124 -2.38 -7.94 -10.94
C GLY A 124 -1.09 -7.70 -10.16
N VAL A 125 -0.03 -8.41 -10.51
CA VAL A 125 1.28 -8.21 -9.86
C VAL A 125 1.78 -6.79 -10.12
N ILE A 126 1.94 -6.03 -9.03
CA ILE A 126 2.47 -4.67 -9.01
C ILE A 126 3.99 -4.75 -8.82
N ASP A 127 4.74 -4.12 -9.68
CA ASP A 127 6.21 -4.11 -9.60
C ASP A 127 6.73 -3.07 -8.61
N ARG A 128 6.02 -1.93 -8.49
CA ARG A 128 6.36 -0.84 -7.58
C ARG A 128 5.11 -0.17 -7.03
N LEU A 129 5.19 0.19 -5.77
CA LEU A 129 4.19 1.04 -5.12
C LEU A 129 4.83 2.39 -4.81
N PHE A 130 4.32 3.44 -5.42
CA PHE A 130 4.67 4.81 -5.09
C PHE A 130 3.56 5.44 -4.27
N SER A 131 3.91 5.96 -3.11
CA SER A 131 2.96 6.65 -2.24
C SER A 131 3.52 7.99 -1.82
N ARG A 132 2.91 9.06 -2.31
CA ARG A 132 3.14 10.41 -1.84
C ARG A 132 1.90 10.86 -1.07
N VAL A 133 1.93 10.65 0.23
CA VAL A 133 0.87 11.04 1.16
C VAL A 133 1.44 12.12 2.06
N GLY A 134 0.76 13.27 2.13
CA GLY A 134 1.16 14.52 2.75
C GLY A 134 2.27 14.40 3.80
N ALA A 135 3.43 15.00 3.55
CA ALA A 135 4.50 15.05 4.52
C ALA A 135 4.10 15.98 5.67
N ALA A 136 4.27 15.51 6.90
CA ALA A 136 4.41 16.43 8.01
C ALA A 136 5.66 17.30 7.74
N ASP A 137 5.55 18.59 7.99
CA ASP A 137 6.64 19.55 7.83
C ASP A 137 7.90 19.05 8.56
N ASP A 138 8.88 18.57 7.80
CA ASP A 138 10.20 18.24 8.35
C ASP A 138 11.06 19.50 8.43
N LEU A 139 10.58 20.45 9.20
CA LEU A 139 11.27 21.72 9.49
C LEU A 139 12.65 21.50 10.10
N ALA A 140 12.90 20.33 10.68
CA ALA A 140 14.16 19.99 11.33
C ALA A 140 15.33 19.83 10.36
N ARG A 141 15.05 19.55 9.06
CA ARG A 141 16.09 19.35 8.04
C ARG A 141 16.32 20.56 7.12
N GLY A 142 15.62 21.68 7.34
CA GLY A 142 15.81 22.92 6.58
C GLY A 142 15.55 22.81 5.07
N ARG A 143 14.88 21.77 4.61
CA ARG A 143 14.48 21.62 3.21
C ARG A 143 13.07 22.19 3.03
N SER A 144 12.88 22.98 1.97
CA SER A 144 11.55 23.41 1.56
C SER A 144 10.67 22.18 1.27
N THR A 145 9.49 22.12 1.89
CA THR A 145 8.49 21.06 1.64
C THR A 145 8.19 20.91 0.16
N PHE A 146 8.15 22.01 -0.58
CA PHE A 146 8.01 22.04 -2.02
C PHE A 146 9.14 21.33 -2.76
N MET A 147 10.41 21.54 -2.34
CA MET A 147 11.55 20.89 -3.00
C MET A 147 11.55 19.38 -2.78
N VAL A 148 11.21 18.93 -1.57
CA VAL A 148 11.06 17.51 -1.27
C VAL A 148 9.95 16.91 -2.13
N GLU A 149 8.81 17.58 -2.22
CA GLU A 149 7.68 17.17 -3.05
C GLU A 149 8.08 17.03 -4.53
N MET A 150 8.82 17.98 -5.07
CA MET A 150 9.27 17.93 -6.47
C MET A 150 10.25 16.79 -6.74
N VAL A 151 11.16 16.52 -5.82
CA VAL A 151 12.11 15.39 -5.94
C VAL A 151 11.37 14.05 -5.90
N GLU A 152 10.40 13.89 -4.99
CA GLU A 152 9.58 12.67 -4.90
C GLU A 152 8.70 12.49 -6.14
N THR A 153 8.04 13.56 -6.59
CA THR A 153 7.23 13.53 -7.81
C THR A 153 8.07 13.19 -9.04
N ALA A 154 9.25 13.79 -9.18
CA ALA A 154 10.17 13.48 -10.26
C ALA A 154 10.65 12.01 -10.22
N ALA A 155 10.89 11.46 -9.03
CA ALA A 155 11.25 10.06 -8.88
C ALA A 155 10.12 9.14 -9.34
N ILE A 156 8.86 9.46 -9.01
CA ILE A 156 7.68 8.72 -9.44
C ILE A 156 7.56 8.76 -10.96
N VAL A 157 7.55 9.94 -11.55
CA VAL A 157 7.42 10.16 -13.00
C VAL A 157 8.49 9.41 -13.80
N ASN A 158 9.74 9.38 -13.30
CA ASN A 158 10.86 8.71 -13.98
C ASN A 158 10.93 7.20 -13.77
N GLN A 159 10.27 6.65 -12.76
CA GLN A 159 10.44 5.25 -12.37
C GLN A 159 9.15 4.43 -12.43
N ALA A 160 7.99 5.07 -12.54
CA ALA A 160 6.73 4.36 -12.70
C ALA A 160 6.73 3.58 -14.04
N THR A 161 6.08 2.44 -14.00
CA THR A 161 5.86 1.57 -15.16
C THR A 161 4.37 1.32 -15.31
N GLU A 162 3.96 0.70 -16.40
CA GLU A 162 2.57 0.28 -16.62
C GLU A 162 1.99 -0.66 -15.55
N ARG A 163 2.85 -1.21 -14.67
CA ARG A 163 2.48 -2.11 -13.57
C ARG A 163 2.66 -1.47 -12.20
N SER A 164 3.00 -0.20 -12.13
CA SER A 164 3.18 0.49 -10.86
C SER A 164 1.85 1.00 -10.32
N LEU A 165 1.62 0.83 -9.02
CA LEU A 165 0.52 1.51 -8.33
C LEU A 165 1.03 2.84 -7.79
N VAL A 166 0.45 3.94 -8.25
CA VAL A 166 0.83 5.29 -7.85
C VAL A 166 -0.29 5.94 -7.04
N ILE A 167 0.04 6.38 -5.83
CA ILE A 167 -0.89 7.06 -4.92
C ILE A 167 -0.33 8.43 -4.60
N LEU A 168 -1.06 9.45 -5.00
CA LEU A 168 -0.69 10.86 -4.85
C LEU A 168 -1.75 11.57 -4.03
N ASP A 169 -1.37 12.08 -2.87
CA ASP A 169 -2.24 12.86 -1.99
C ASP A 169 -1.72 14.29 -1.91
N GLU A 170 -2.52 15.26 -2.36
CA GLU A 170 -2.26 16.69 -2.27
C GLU A 170 -0.97 17.18 -2.97
N ILE A 171 -0.80 16.92 -4.27
CA ILE A 171 0.34 17.43 -5.04
C ILE A 171 0.22 18.94 -5.29
N GLY A 172 1.36 19.64 -5.24
CA GLY A 172 1.45 21.09 -5.55
C GLY A 172 1.06 21.99 -4.38
N ARG A 173 0.99 21.46 -3.16
CA ARG A 173 0.56 22.23 -1.98
C ARG A 173 1.61 23.24 -1.50
N GLY A 174 2.88 23.02 -1.81
CA GLY A 174 4.00 23.86 -1.36
C GLY A 174 4.25 25.11 -2.21
N THR A 175 3.38 25.45 -3.18
CA THR A 175 3.56 26.58 -4.11
C THR A 175 2.27 27.35 -4.35
N ALA A 176 2.30 28.37 -5.22
CA ALA A 176 1.12 29.12 -5.61
C ALA A 176 0.09 28.21 -6.29
N THR A 177 -1.19 28.54 -6.13
CA THR A 177 -2.31 27.67 -6.56
C THR A 177 -2.22 27.27 -8.03
N TYR A 178 -1.89 28.19 -8.92
CA TYR A 178 -1.79 27.92 -10.36
C TYR A 178 -0.58 27.05 -10.71
N ASP A 179 0.55 27.27 -10.05
CA ASP A 179 1.76 26.47 -10.25
C ASP A 179 1.53 25.05 -9.74
N GLY A 180 0.92 24.91 -8.55
CA GLY A 180 0.56 23.63 -7.98
C GLY A 180 -0.40 22.82 -8.85
N LEU A 181 -1.43 23.49 -9.40
CA LEU A 181 -2.37 22.88 -10.35
C LEU A 181 -1.65 22.42 -11.63
N SER A 182 -0.75 23.24 -12.18
CA SER A 182 0.01 22.90 -13.38
C SER A 182 0.89 21.70 -13.17
N ILE A 183 1.58 21.62 -12.04
CA ILE A 183 2.42 20.47 -11.68
C ILE A 183 1.58 19.21 -11.53
N ALA A 184 0.47 19.28 -10.80
CA ALA A 184 -0.44 18.15 -10.62
C ALA A 184 -0.99 17.66 -11.97
N TRP A 185 -1.41 18.57 -12.83
CA TRP A 185 -1.93 18.26 -14.16
C TRP A 185 -0.91 17.52 -15.02
N VAL A 186 0.29 18.10 -15.19
CA VAL A 186 1.35 17.48 -16.01
C VAL A 186 1.78 16.14 -15.45
N THR A 187 1.84 16.00 -14.13
CA THR A 187 2.17 14.72 -13.49
C THR A 187 1.11 13.65 -13.81
N VAL A 188 -0.17 13.97 -13.67
CA VAL A 188 -1.27 13.05 -13.96
C VAL A 188 -1.31 12.69 -15.45
N GLU A 189 -1.18 13.69 -16.33
CA GLU A 189 -1.17 13.49 -17.78
C GLU A 189 -0.02 12.58 -18.22
N HIS A 190 1.20 12.84 -17.72
CA HIS A 190 2.36 11.99 -17.99
C HIS A 190 2.16 10.54 -17.52
N LEU A 191 1.68 10.35 -16.30
CA LEU A 191 1.44 8.99 -15.77
C LEU A 191 0.33 8.27 -16.54
N HIS A 192 -0.66 8.98 -17.05
CA HIS A 192 -1.76 8.39 -17.83
C HIS A 192 -1.35 8.03 -19.26
N GLU A 193 -0.49 8.85 -19.90
CA GLU A 193 -0.11 8.66 -21.31
C GLU A 193 1.10 7.76 -21.48
N SER A 194 2.01 7.73 -20.50
CA SER A 194 3.30 7.04 -20.61
C SER A 194 3.33 5.67 -19.96
N ASN A 195 2.34 5.34 -19.16
CA ASN A 195 2.22 4.10 -18.41
C ASN A 195 0.76 3.60 -18.48
#